data_91e88e5e502ef30db255e846513dc631
#
_entry.id   91e88e5e502ef30db255e846513dc631
#
_cell.length_a   1.000
_cell.length_b   1.000
_cell.length_c   1.000
_cell.angle_alpha   90.00
_cell.angle_beta   90.00
_cell.angle_gamma   90.00
#
_symmetry.space_group_name_H-M   'P 1'
#
loop_
_entity.id
_entity.type
_entity.pdbx_description
1 polymer ?
#
loop_
_entity_poly.entity_id
_entity_poly.type
_entity_poly.pdbx_seq_one_letter_code
_entity_poly.pdbx_strand_id
1 'polypeptide(L)'
;MSDSANQQFQAWLEQIRGIGGPNPLTNLDTEVAGLVNLERAHPVGLSLFTRSHRGLLANLVRDPISYSKALTEAKRAKIKSDRLEANFGLETLYLLAGAVDFRHLKLDRRIPIVLWQAELIRKGADFELALTGDPIVNPELILTLKYEFNINLDVPRLLRLYTESTDLAPITLLSFVAEQTKSVPELEIQRTLVVTNATYAPTLMLHDIKRPNSLVEELATGVVPDRHHDKDLIPLIPADADQEQTQVITRVLNGESFAVETLPGTGYTQTVANILGALAGESKRALVLAPRRQTLNELVPYEDTYLPLR
;
A
#
# COMPACT_ATOMS: atom_id res chain seq x y z
N MET A 1 1.73 -27.19 -11.91
CA MET A 1 0.30 -26.77 -11.77
C MET A 1 -0.49 -27.35 -12.94
N SER A 2 -1.74 -27.80 -12.73
CA SER A 2 -2.66 -28.14 -13.81
C SER A 2 -3.03 -26.88 -14.63
N ASP A 3 -3.51 -27.06 -15.87
CA ASP A 3 -3.93 -25.91 -16.71
C ASP A 3 -5.00 -25.05 -16.02
N SER A 4 -5.95 -25.66 -15.32
CA SER A 4 -6.98 -24.99 -14.54
C SER A 4 -6.39 -24.19 -13.38
N ALA A 5 -5.43 -24.74 -12.62
CA ALA A 5 -4.76 -24.03 -11.53
C ALA A 5 -3.92 -22.84 -12.04
N ASN A 6 -3.30 -22.99 -13.21
CA ASN A 6 -2.55 -21.90 -13.82
C ASN A 6 -3.48 -20.77 -14.29
N GLN A 7 -4.64 -21.10 -14.86
CA GLN A 7 -5.65 -20.12 -15.23
C GLN A 7 -6.17 -19.34 -14.02
N GLN A 8 -6.48 -20.04 -12.93
CA GLN A 8 -6.91 -19.40 -11.67
C GLN A 8 -5.83 -18.48 -11.08
N PHE A 9 -4.57 -18.93 -11.11
CA PHE A 9 -3.45 -18.12 -10.66
C PHE A 9 -3.27 -16.84 -11.49
N GLN A 10 -3.38 -16.92 -12.83
CA GLN A 10 -3.33 -15.74 -13.69
C GLN A 10 -4.49 -14.77 -13.41
N ALA A 11 -5.69 -15.27 -13.16
CA ALA A 11 -6.83 -14.44 -12.77
C ALA A 11 -6.56 -13.68 -11.46
N TRP A 12 -5.94 -14.30 -10.45
CA TRP A 12 -5.53 -13.62 -9.22
C TRP A 12 -4.49 -12.52 -9.48
N LEU A 13 -3.50 -12.79 -10.33
CA LEU A 13 -2.49 -11.79 -10.69
C LEU A 13 -3.13 -10.55 -11.34
N GLU A 14 -4.12 -10.74 -12.21
CA GLU A 14 -4.86 -9.66 -12.85
C GLU A 14 -5.70 -8.87 -11.83
N GLN A 15 -6.39 -9.57 -10.93
CA GLN A 15 -7.15 -8.92 -9.85
C GLN A 15 -6.25 -8.08 -8.96
N ILE A 16 -5.08 -8.59 -8.54
CA ILE A 16 -4.12 -7.83 -7.72
C ILE A 16 -3.61 -6.60 -8.47
N ARG A 17 -3.31 -6.71 -9.78
CA ARG A 17 -2.90 -5.56 -10.61
C ARG A 17 -3.97 -4.47 -10.66
N GLY A 18 -5.24 -4.85 -10.64
CA GLY A 18 -6.38 -3.94 -10.66
C GLY A 18 -6.69 -3.25 -9.33
N ILE A 19 -6.05 -3.67 -8.22
CA ILE A 19 -6.31 -3.08 -6.90
C ILE A 19 -5.89 -1.60 -6.88
N GLY A 20 -6.82 -0.73 -6.48
CA GLY A 20 -6.59 0.71 -6.37
C GLY A 20 -6.70 1.49 -7.68
N GLY A 21 -6.89 0.81 -8.82
CA GLY A 21 -7.00 1.43 -10.13
C GLY A 21 -5.68 2.03 -10.65
N PRO A 22 -5.73 3.10 -11.47
CA PRO A 22 -4.55 3.75 -12.02
C PRO A 22 -3.59 4.22 -10.94
N ASN A 23 -2.31 3.79 -11.02
CA ASN A 23 -1.33 4.00 -9.97
C ASN A 23 -0.07 4.73 -10.49
N PRO A 24 0.19 5.96 -10.03
CA PRO A 24 1.37 6.73 -10.43
C PRO A 24 2.72 6.08 -10.11
N LEU A 25 2.78 5.09 -9.19
CA LEU A 25 4.03 4.37 -8.91
C LEU A 25 4.42 3.40 -10.01
N THR A 26 3.45 2.89 -10.76
CA THR A 26 3.71 2.00 -11.90
C THR A 26 3.85 2.75 -13.21
N ASN A 27 3.15 3.88 -13.33
CA ASN A 27 3.26 4.78 -14.48
C ASN A 27 2.81 6.20 -14.11
N LEU A 28 3.74 7.16 -14.15
CA LEU A 28 3.47 8.59 -13.90
C LEU A 28 2.59 9.25 -14.96
N ASP A 29 2.52 8.70 -16.17
CA ASP A 29 1.72 9.24 -17.25
C ASP A 29 0.24 8.85 -17.13
N THR A 30 -0.08 8.03 -16.13
CA THR A 30 -1.47 7.68 -15.84
C THR A 30 -2.25 8.91 -15.38
N GLU A 31 -3.36 9.18 -16.04
CA GLU A 31 -4.25 10.27 -15.64
C GLU A 31 -4.90 9.96 -14.30
N VAL A 32 -4.49 10.70 -13.28
CA VAL A 32 -5.07 10.61 -11.94
C VAL A 32 -5.50 11.99 -11.46
N ALA A 33 -6.68 12.08 -10.87
CA ALA A 33 -7.09 13.27 -10.15
C ALA A 33 -6.28 13.41 -8.84
N GLY A 34 -5.92 14.64 -8.50
CA GLY A 34 -5.15 14.91 -7.28
C GLY A 34 -3.63 14.80 -7.49
N LEU A 35 -3.14 15.11 -8.69
CA LEU A 35 -1.71 15.23 -8.97
C LEU A 35 -1.29 16.70 -8.89
N VAL A 36 -0.51 17.05 -7.87
CA VAL A 36 0.08 18.38 -7.67
C VAL A 36 1.48 18.38 -8.26
N ASN A 37 1.68 19.11 -9.37
CA ASN A 37 2.98 19.23 -10.02
C ASN A 37 3.83 20.32 -9.33
N LEU A 38 5.03 19.95 -8.87
CA LEU A 38 6.01 20.83 -8.22
C LEU A 38 7.29 21.00 -9.04
N GLU A 39 7.35 20.54 -10.29
CA GLU A 39 8.54 20.66 -11.15
C GLU A 39 8.95 22.12 -11.40
N ARG A 40 7.96 23.01 -11.41
CA ARG A 40 8.13 24.47 -11.56
C ARG A 40 7.98 25.21 -10.22
N ALA A 41 8.26 24.52 -9.10
CA ALA A 41 8.24 25.17 -7.79
C ALA A 41 9.25 26.32 -7.71
N HIS A 42 8.88 27.37 -6.97
CA HIS A 42 9.74 28.53 -6.79
C HIS A 42 11.02 28.14 -6.04
N PRO A 43 12.23 28.46 -6.54
CA PRO A 43 13.49 27.96 -5.97
C PRO A 43 13.67 28.23 -4.48
N VAL A 44 13.31 29.46 -4.01
CA VAL A 44 13.40 29.81 -2.59
C VAL A 44 12.38 29.02 -1.76
N GLY A 45 11.14 28.88 -2.26
CA GLY A 45 10.11 28.08 -1.60
C GLY A 45 10.52 26.63 -1.48
N LEU A 46 11.06 26.05 -2.55
CA LEU A 46 11.55 24.68 -2.57
C LEU A 46 12.73 24.48 -1.61
N SER A 47 13.71 25.40 -1.58
CA SER A 47 14.84 25.33 -0.66
C SER A 47 14.43 25.39 0.81
N LEU A 48 13.44 26.23 1.15
CA LEU A 48 12.88 26.28 2.51
C LEU A 48 12.14 24.98 2.85
N PHE A 49 11.35 24.47 1.92
CA PHE A 49 10.61 23.22 2.08
C PHE A 49 11.54 22.02 2.29
N THR A 50 12.62 21.92 1.53
CA THR A 50 13.60 20.83 1.67
C THR A 50 14.25 20.80 3.05
N ARG A 51 14.43 21.97 3.68
CA ARG A 51 15.05 22.05 5.02
C ARG A 51 14.06 21.79 6.16
N SER A 52 12.83 22.24 6.01
CA SER A 52 11.80 22.15 7.06
C SER A 52 10.89 20.94 6.91
N HIS A 53 10.90 20.32 5.74
CA HIS A 53 9.97 19.29 5.29
C HIS A 53 8.49 19.71 5.40
N ARG A 54 8.25 21.04 5.50
CA ARG A 54 6.92 21.66 5.57
C ARG A 54 6.88 22.96 4.79
N GLY A 55 5.76 23.23 4.12
CA GLY A 55 5.58 24.49 3.41
C GLY A 55 4.19 24.67 2.83
N LEU A 56 3.75 25.94 2.78
CA LEU A 56 2.50 26.28 2.12
C LEU A 56 2.64 26.14 0.60
N LEU A 57 1.59 25.67 -0.07
CA LEU A 57 1.58 25.57 -1.54
C LEU A 57 1.79 26.93 -2.20
N ALA A 58 1.28 28.03 -1.62
CA ALA A 58 1.54 29.39 -2.11
C ALA A 58 3.03 29.77 -2.12
N ASN A 59 3.84 29.20 -1.24
CA ASN A 59 5.28 29.43 -1.22
C ASN A 59 6.01 28.58 -2.26
N LEU A 60 5.47 27.41 -2.58
CA LEU A 60 6.03 26.48 -3.56
C LEU A 60 5.63 26.87 -4.99
N VAL A 61 4.37 27.24 -5.20
CA VAL A 61 3.81 27.55 -6.52
C VAL A 61 3.33 29.01 -6.51
N ARG A 62 4.14 29.94 -7.03
CA ARG A 62 3.86 31.38 -6.99
C ARG A 62 3.09 31.92 -8.19
N ASP A 63 3.16 31.23 -9.34
CA ASP A 63 2.36 31.62 -10.50
C ASP A 63 0.87 31.42 -10.21
N PRO A 64 0.02 32.46 -10.37
CA PRO A 64 -1.39 32.41 -9.97
C PRO A 64 -2.21 31.30 -10.64
N ILE A 65 -1.95 31.03 -11.92
CA ILE A 65 -2.68 30.01 -12.70
C ILE A 65 -2.26 28.62 -12.19
N SER A 66 -0.95 28.37 -12.09
CA SER A 66 -0.39 27.12 -11.58
C SER A 66 -0.80 26.89 -10.12
N TYR A 67 -0.86 27.92 -9.29
CA TYR A 67 -1.30 27.85 -7.91
C TYR A 67 -2.78 27.47 -7.80
N SER A 68 -3.66 28.09 -8.58
CA SER A 68 -5.09 27.75 -8.60
C SER A 68 -5.30 26.28 -8.99
N LYS A 69 -4.54 25.80 -9.98
CA LYS A 69 -4.55 24.37 -10.37
C LYS A 69 -4.03 23.50 -9.23
N ALA A 70 -2.90 23.86 -8.63
CA ALA A 70 -2.31 23.11 -7.52
C ALA A 70 -3.25 22.98 -6.32
N LEU A 71 -3.96 24.07 -5.95
CA LEU A 71 -4.99 24.06 -4.90
C LEU A 71 -6.13 23.08 -5.22
N THR A 72 -6.60 23.10 -6.46
CA THR A 72 -7.70 22.21 -6.90
C THR A 72 -7.25 20.75 -6.80
N GLU A 73 -6.06 20.43 -7.29
CA GLU A 73 -5.53 19.07 -7.24
C GLU A 73 -5.16 18.64 -5.80
N ALA A 74 -4.63 19.54 -4.97
CA ALA A 74 -4.37 19.26 -3.56
C ALA A 74 -5.65 18.93 -2.78
N LYS A 75 -6.75 19.65 -3.06
CA LYS A 75 -8.05 19.34 -2.47
C LYS A 75 -8.54 17.94 -2.87
N ARG A 76 -8.41 17.58 -4.14
CA ARG A 76 -8.78 16.24 -4.64
C ARG A 76 -7.92 15.15 -4.01
N ALA A 77 -6.59 15.38 -3.95
CA ALA A 77 -5.64 14.47 -3.33
C ALA A 77 -5.97 14.22 -1.86
N LYS A 78 -6.23 15.30 -1.10
CA LYS A 78 -6.58 15.18 0.32
C LYS A 78 -7.88 14.43 0.54
N ILE A 79 -8.95 14.74 -0.19
CA ILE A 79 -10.24 14.04 -0.07
C ILE A 79 -10.06 12.54 -0.34
N LYS A 80 -9.27 12.17 -1.36
CA LYS A 80 -8.98 10.77 -1.69
C LYS A 80 -8.17 10.10 -0.58
N SER A 81 -7.12 10.77 -0.08
CA SER A 81 -6.27 10.27 1.01
C SER A 81 -7.09 10.05 2.29
N ASP A 82 -7.83 11.05 2.74
CA ASP A 82 -8.66 10.96 3.96
C ASP A 82 -9.68 9.81 3.86
N ARG A 83 -10.28 9.61 2.68
CA ARG A 83 -11.22 8.52 2.44
C ARG A 83 -10.56 7.15 2.51
N LEU A 84 -9.36 6.99 1.94
CA LEU A 84 -8.63 5.74 1.93
C LEU A 84 -8.10 5.41 3.33
N GLU A 85 -7.64 6.41 4.06
CA GLU A 85 -7.19 6.27 5.44
C GLU A 85 -8.35 5.88 6.37
N ALA A 86 -9.48 6.61 6.30
CA ALA A 86 -10.65 6.33 7.14
C ALA A 86 -11.25 4.94 6.88
N ASN A 87 -11.36 4.54 5.60
CA ASN A 87 -12.01 3.28 5.24
C ASN A 87 -11.08 2.06 5.37
N PHE A 88 -9.80 2.22 5.04
CA PHE A 88 -8.86 1.10 4.88
C PHE A 88 -7.61 1.23 5.75
N GLY A 89 -7.39 2.37 6.41
CA GLY A 89 -6.15 2.65 7.13
C GLY A 89 -4.94 2.82 6.22
N LEU A 90 -5.16 3.19 4.95
CA LEU A 90 -4.10 3.33 3.96
C LEU A 90 -3.66 4.79 3.83
N GLU A 91 -2.43 5.05 4.17
CA GLU A 91 -1.74 6.31 3.87
C GLU A 91 -1.22 6.25 2.44
N THR A 92 -1.81 7.05 1.56
CA THR A 92 -1.55 6.93 0.11
C THR A 92 -0.93 8.16 -0.51
N LEU A 93 -0.79 9.27 0.25
CA LEU A 93 -0.23 10.50 -0.29
C LEU A 93 1.29 10.47 -0.24
N TYR A 94 1.94 10.67 -1.40
CA TYR A 94 3.39 10.66 -1.53
C TYR A 94 3.88 11.83 -2.37
N LEU A 95 5.05 12.36 -2.02
CA LEU A 95 5.89 13.12 -2.92
C LEU A 95 6.72 12.10 -3.72
N LEU A 96 6.66 12.21 -5.04
CA LEU A 96 7.39 11.38 -6.00
C LEU A 96 8.50 12.21 -6.62
N ALA A 97 9.74 11.71 -6.57
CA ALA A 97 10.92 12.44 -7.03
C ALA A 97 11.76 11.62 -8.01
N GLY A 98 12.13 12.26 -9.12
CA GLY A 98 12.82 11.64 -10.24
C GLY A 98 12.00 10.55 -10.92
N ALA A 99 12.30 10.24 -12.17
CA ALA A 99 11.64 9.16 -12.90
C ALA A 99 12.62 8.48 -13.86
N VAL A 100 12.42 7.17 -14.07
CA VAL A 100 13.01 6.39 -15.15
C VAL A 100 11.97 6.24 -16.24
N ASP A 101 12.30 6.66 -17.45
CA ASP A 101 11.45 6.61 -18.62
C ASP A 101 11.72 5.36 -19.44
N PHE A 102 10.74 4.50 -19.56
CA PHE A 102 10.77 3.25 -20.31
C PHE A 102 9.97 3.32 -21.62
N ARG A 103 9.47 4.50 -22.02
CA ARG A 103 8.58 4.65 -23.19
C ARG A 103 9.26 4.30 -24.52
N HIS A 104 10.58 4.44 -24.59
CA HIS A 104 11.36 4.01 -25.76
C HIS A 104 11.59 2.48 -25.81
N LEU A 105 11.16 1.79 -24.76
CA LEU A 105 11.18 0.35 -24.62
C LEU A 105 9.74 -0.21 -24.67
N LYS A 106 9.61 -1.53 -24.76
CA LYS A 106 8.27 -2.19 -24.84
C LYS A 106 7.35 -1.96 -23.65
N LEU A 107 7.85 -1.33 -22.56
CA LEU A 107 7.08 -1.15 -21.33
C LEU A 107 6.15 0.08 -21.33
N ASP A 108 6.40 1.06 -22.20
CA ASP A 108 5.61 2.29 -22.40
C ASP A 108 5.13 2.95 -21.09
N ARG A 109 6.06 3.16 -20.15
CA ARG A 109 5.73 3.74 -18.84
C ARG A 109 6.89 4.56 -18.27
N ARG A 110 6.56 5.52 -17.39
CA ARG A 110 7.52 6.26 -16.56
C ARG A 110 7.33 5.87 -15.10
N ILE A 111 8.38 5.40 -14.45
CA ILE A 111 8.35 4.92 -13.06
C ILE A 111 9.10 5.88 -12.17
N PRO A 112 8.49 6.45 -11.10
CA PRO A 112 9.17 7.33 -10.17
C PRO A 112 10.27 6.59 -9.40
N ILE A 113 11.35 7.32 -9.03
CA ILE A 113 12.52 6.73 -8.36
C ILE A 113 12.30 6.69 -6.86
N VAL A 114 12.01 7.83 -6.24
CA VAL A 114 11.88 7.98 -4.79
C VAL A 114 10.45 8.35 -4.42
N LEU A 115 9.98 7.77 -3.33
CA LEU A 115 8.72 8.07 -2.67
C LEU A 115 9.02 8.64 -1.29
N TRP A 116 8.39 9.76 -0.95
CA TRP A 116 8.40 10.26 0.41
C TRP A 116 6.97 10.47 0.87
N GLN A 117 6.59 9.85 1.97
CA GLN A 117 5.25 10.00 2.51
C GLN A 117 4.95 11.47 2.79
N ALA A 118 3.76 11.90 2.41
CA ALA A 118 3.36 13.29 2.49
C ALA A 118 1.98 13.43 3.15
N GLU A 119 1.75 14.60 3.70
CA GLU A 119 0.48 14.99 4.29
C GLU A 119 0.08 16.37 3.75
N LEU A 120 -1.20 16.56 3.44
CA LEU A 120 -1.78 17.85 3.08
C LEU A 120 -2.66 18.33 4.22
N ILE A 121 -2.24 19.40 4.89
CA ILE A 121 -2.92 19.99 6.03
C ILE A 121 -3.58 21.31 5.57
N ARG A 122 -4.89 21.42 5.73
CA ARG A 122 -5.59 22.65 5.35
C ARG A 122 -5.21 23.82 6.27
N LYS A 123 -4.79 24.95 5.69
CA LYS A 123 -4.44 26.22 6.37
C LYS A 123 -5.25 27.36 5.77
N GLY A 124 -6.45 27.58 6.27
CA GLY A 124 -7.38 28.58 5.71
C GLY A 124 -7.76 28.26 4.26
N ALA A 125 -7.37 29.13 3.33
CA ALA A 125 -7.61 28.95 1.90
C ALA A 125 -6.51 28.15 1.18
N ASP A 126 -5.39 27.84 1.84
CA ASP A 126 -4.23 27.14 1.31
C ASP A 126 -4.07 25.74 1.93
N PHE A 127 -3.08 24.99 1.45
CA PHE A 127 -2.61 23.73 2.03
C PHE A 127 -1.14 23.85 2.42
N GLU A 128 -0.82 23.33 3.60
CA GLU A 128 0.54 23.02 3.99
C GLU A 128 0.85 21.59 3.55
N LEU A 129 1.88 21.44 2.74
CA LEU A 129 2.48 20.14 2.43
C LEU A 129 3.51 19.83 3.50
N ALA A 130 3.42 18.66 4.10
CA ALA A 130 4.39 18.12 5.06
C ALA A 130 4.90 16.77 4.58
N LEU A 131 6.20 16.50 4.76
CA LEU A 131 6.79 15.18 4.53
C LEU A 131 6.94 14.49 5.89
N THR A 132 6.61 13.20 5.93
CA THR A 132 6.62 12.37 7.13
C THR A 132 7.44 11.09 6.92
N GLY A 133 8.03 10.57 7.99
CA GLY A 133 8.87 9.38 7.90
C GLY A 133 10.11 9.55 7.03
N ASP A 134 10.67 8.45 6.59
CA ASP A 134 11.84 8.39 5.73
C ASP A 134 11.48 8.14 4.27
N PRO A 135 12.23 8.68 3.30
CA PRO A 135 12.03 8.38 1.90
C PRO A 135 12.40 6.93 1.59
N ILE A 136 11.71 6.33 0.64
CA ILE A 136 11.98 4.98 0.14
C ILE A 136 12.18 4.99 -1.38
N VAL A 137 12.93 4.03 -1.89
CA VAL A 137 13.00 3.79 -3.34
C VAL A 137 11.76 3.02 -3.76
N ASN A 138 11.18 3.39 -4.88
CA ASN A 138 9.99 2.76 -5.43
C ASN A 138 10.19 1.25 -5.63
N PRO A 139 9.44 0.39 -4.93
CA PRO A 139 9.54 -1.06 -5.11
C PRO A 139 9.26 -1.51 -6.55
N GLU A 140 8.36 -0.83 -7.25
CA GLU A 140 8.07 -1.13 -8.66
C GLU A 140 9.28 -0.91 -9.54
N LEU A 141 10.03 0.18 -9.33
CA LEU A 141 11.27 0.44 -10.08
C LEU A 141 12.33 -0.64 -9.79
N ILE A 142 12.53 -0.97 -8.51
CA ILE A 142 13.50 -2.00 -8.10
C ILE A 142 13.20 -3.33 -8.78
N LEU A 143 11.93 -3.76 -8.75
CA LEU A 143 11.51 -5.03 -9.32
C LEU A 143 11.57 -5.01 -10.85
N THR A 144 11.17 -3.91 -11.49
CA THR A 144 11.28 -3.74 -12.94
C THR A 144 12.72 -3.82 -13.40
N LEU A 145 13.62 -3.05 -12.79
CA LEU A 145 15.06 -3.07 -13.17
C LEU A 145 15.68 -4.45 -12.96
N LYS A 146 15.31 -5.13 -11.88
CA LYS A 146 15.84 -6.47 -11.56
C LYS A 146 15.33 -7.53 -12.53
N TYR A 147 14.04 -7.61 -12.78
CA TYR A 147 13.46 -8.73 -13.51
C TYR A 147 13.41 -8.53 -15.02
N GLU A 148 13.24 -7.29 -15.50
CA GLU A 148 13.18 -7.01 -16.93
C GLU A 148 14.59 -6.72 -17.53
N PHE A 149 15.50 -6.15 -16.73
CA PHE A 149 16.80 -5.69 -17.22
C PHE A 149 18.00 -6.32 -16.50
N ASN A 150 17.77 -7.18 -15.49
CA ASN A 150 18.81 -7.81 -14.65
C ASN A 150 19.75 -6.77 -13.99
N ILE A 151 19.20 -5.59 -13.63
CA ILE A 151 19.91 -4.51 -12.95
C ILE A 151 19.55 -4.53 -11.46
N ASN A 152 20.56 -4.69 -10.60
CA ASN A 152 20.40 -4.59 -9.16
C ASN A 152 20.77 -3.18 -8.71
N LEU A 153 19.78 -2.37 -8.36
CA LEU A 153 19.97 -1.00 -7.91
C LEU A 153 20.58 -0.97 -6.50
N ASP A 154 21.62 -0.17 -6.29
CA ASP A 154 22.20 0.06 -4.95
C ASP A 154 21.31 1.04 -4.15
N VAL A 155 20.25 0.49 -3.57
CA VAL A 155 19.23 1.23 -2.82
C VAL A 155 19.83 2.00 -1.63
N PRO A 156 20.71 1.43 -0.78
CA PRO A 156 21.28 2.16 0.35
C PRO A 156 22.08 3.39 -0.08
N ARG A 157 22.86 3.28 -1.16
CA ARG A 157 23.63 4.41 -1.69
C ARG A 157 22.75 5.47 -2.31
N LEU A 158 21.70 5.05 -3.04
CA LEU A 158 20.74 5.96 -3.65
C LEU A 158 20.01 6.80 -2.57
N LEU A 159 19.54 6.16 -1.51
CA LEU A 159 18.85 6.85 -0.39
C LEU A 159 19.80 7.83 0.33
N ARG A 160 21.06 7.47 0.55
CA ARG A 160 22.05 8.39 1.12
C ARG A 160 22.24 9.64 0.25
N LEU A 161 22.45 9.47 -1.06
CA LEU A 161 22.58 10.59 -2.00
C LEU A 161 21.34 11.50 -2.00
N TYR A 162 20.16 10.92 -1.82
CA TYR A 162 18.92 11.65 -1.74
C TYR A 162 18.78 12.43 -0.43
N THR A 163 19.00 11.80 0.72
CA THR A 163 18.84 12.40 2.05
C THR A 163 19.90 13.44 2.39
N GLU A 164 21.11 13.31 1.84
CA GLU A 164 22.20 14.30 2.02
C GLU A 164 22.03 15.53 1.12
N SER A 165 21.07 15.50 0.18
CA SER A 165 20.84 16.58 -0.75
C SER A 165 19.97 17.69 -0.16
N THR A 166 20.18 18.91 -0.63
CA THR A 166 19.31 20.07 -0.39
C THR A 166 18.26 20.29 -1.48
N ASP A 167 18.15 19.37 -2.44
CA ASP A 167 17.13 19.34 -3.50
C ASP A 167 16.30 18.06 -3.40
N LEU A 168 15.00 18.15 -3.58
CA LEU A 168 14.07 17.01 -3.55
C LEU A 168 14.12 16.13 -4.81
N ALA A 169 14.75 16.57 -5.89
CA ALA A 169 15.03 15.78 -7.08
C ALA A 169 16.46 16.03 -7.54
N PRO A 170 17.46 15.64 -6.73
CA PRO A 170 18.84 16.07 -6.92
C PRO A 170 19.47 15.43 -8.16
N ILE A 171 20.29 16.22 -8.84
CA ILE A 171 21.01 15.75 -10.04
C ILE A 171 21.96 14.59 -9.73
N THR A 172 22.51 14.56 -8.51
CA THR A 172 23.36 13.47 -8.02
C THR A 172 22.62 12.13 -7.97
N LEU A 173 21.35 12.14 -7.52
CA LEU A 173 20.48 10.97 -7.56
C LEU A 173 20.23 10.51 -9.00
N LEU A 174 19.83 11.45 -9.88
CA LEU A 174 19.51 11.15 -11.27
C LEU A 174 20.73 10.60 -12.02
N SER A 175 21.90 11.21 -11.83
CA SER A 175 23.16 10.74 -12.41
C SER A 175 23.58 9.37 -11.88
N PHE A 176 23.35 9.09 -10.59
CA PHE A 176 23.64 7.80 -10.01
C PHE A 176 22.74 6.69 -10.62
N VAL A 177 21.45 6.96 -10.79
CA VAL A 177 20.54 6.00 -11.44
C VAL A 177 20.93 5.80 -12.90
N ALA A 178 21.27 6.87 -13.64
CA ALA A 178 21.75 6.79 -15.01
C ALA A 178 23.02 5.92 -15.13
N GLU A 179 23.95 6.04 -14.19
CA GLU A 179 25.15 5.20 -14.17
C GLU A 179 24.83 3.72 -13.89
N GLN A 180 23.89 3.45 -12.96
CA GLN A 180 23.46 2.09 -12.66
C GLN A 180 22.71 1.43 -13.82
N THR A 181 22.05 2.23 -14.67
CA THR A 181 21.25 1.75 -15.81
C THR A 181 21.95 1.89 -17.16
N LYS A 182 23.22 2.25 -17.18
CA LYS A 182 23.99 2.50 -18.44
C LYS A 182 24.08 1.30 -19.39
N SER A 183 23.83 0.08 -18.89
CA SER A 183 23.73 -1.13 -19.73
C SER A 183 22.50 -1.14 -20.65
N VAL A 184 21.55 -0.25 -20.42
CA VAL A 184 20.32 -0.07 -21.23
C VAL A 184 20.27 1.39 -21.70
N PRO A 185 20.90 1.72 -22.83
CA PRO A 185 21.07 3.11 -23.28
C PRO A 185 19.77 3.85 -23.59
N GLU A 186 18.69 3.10 -23.86
CA GLU A 186 17.38 3.66 -24.16
C GLU A 186 16.61 4.13 -22.93
N LEU A 187 17.13 3.89 -21.72
CA LEU A 187 16.53 4.40 -20.49
C LEU A 187 16.91 5.87 -20.29
N GLU A 188 15.90 6.72 -20.19
CA GLU A 188 16.06 8.12 -19.86
C GLU A 188 15.75 8.38 -18.39
N ILE A 189 16.61 9.13 -17.73
CA ILE A 189 16.40 9.54 -16.34
C ILE A 189 15.93 11.00 -16.33
N GLN A 190 14.74 11.24 -15.83
CA GLN A 190 14.08 12.54 -15.87
C GLN A 190 13.92 13.14 -14.48
N ARG A 191 14.06 14.46 -14.40
CA ARG A 191 13.70 15.21 -13.21
C ARG A 191 12.18 15.32 -13.13
N THR A 192 11.60 14.80 -12.06
CA THR A 192 10.16 14.85 -11.80
C THR A 192 9.96 15.18 -10.33
N LEU A 193 8.96 16.00 -10.01
CA LEU A 193 8.58 16.31 -8.65
C LEU A 193 7.06 16.54 -8.58
N VAL A 194 6.33 15.57 -8.05
CA VAL A 194 4.87 15.61 -7.97
C VAL A 194 4.38 15.08 -6.62
N VAL A 195 3.22 15.56 -6.16
CA VAL A 195 2.53 15.00 -4.98
C VAL A 195 1.22 14.39 -5.45
N THR A 196 0.97 13.15 -5.10
CA THR A 196 -0.25 12.43 -5.51
C THR A 196 -0.53 11.23 -4.61
N ASN A 197 -1.76 10.70 -4.72
CA ASN A 197 -2.12 9.43 -4.08
C ASN A 197 -1.62 8.25 -4.90
N ALA A 198 -0.89 7.35 -4.25
CA ALA A 198 -0.32 6.16 -4.85
C ALA A 198 -0.23 5.02 -3.82
N THR A 199 -0.06 3.78 -4.26
CA THR A 199 0.16 2.63 -3.37
C THR A 199 1.09 1.61 -4.02
N TYR A 200 2.01 1.07 -3.23
CA TYR A 200 2.90 -0.02 -3.67
C TYR A 200 2.47 -1.41 -3.14
N ALA A 201 1.38 -1.47 -2.37
CA ALA A 201 0.87 -2.74 -1.86
C ALA A 201 0.59 -3.78 -2.95
N PRO A 202 -0.06 -3.46 -4.09
CA PRO A 202 -0.26 -4.40 -5.17
C PRO A 202 1.06 -4.94 -5.75
N THR A 203 2.09 -4.12 -5.87
CA THR A 203 3.41 -4.51 -6.36
C THR A 203 4.05 -5.56 -5.45
N LEU A 204 4.01 -5.36 -4.14
CA LEU A 204 4.53 -6.31 -3.17
C LEU A 204 3.71 -7.60 -3.15
N MET A 205 2.39 -7.51 -3.18
CA MET A 205 1.50 -8.69 -3.26
C MET A 205 1.77 -9.52 -4.51
N LEU A 206 1.95 -8.89 -5.68
CA LEU A 206 2.30 -9.57 -6.93
C LEU A 206 3.66 -10.25 -6.86
N HIS A 207 4.62 -9.63 -6.17
CA HIS A 207 5.94 -10.24 -5.97
C HIS A 207 5.84 -11.46 -5.04
N ASP A 208 5.10 -11.35 -3.95
CA ASP A 208 5.01 -12.42 -2.95
C ASP A 208 4.21 -13.64 -3.45
N ILE A 209 3.09 -13.41 -4.13
CA ILE A 209 2.27 -14.51 -4.66
C ILE A 209 3.00 -15.33 -5.77
N LYS A 210 3.97 -14.71 -6.46
CA LYS A 210 4.79 -15.39 -7.48
C LYS A 210 5.90 -16.26 -6.88
N ARG A 211 6.18 -16.14 -5.59
CA ARG A 211 7.15 -17.03 -4.93
C ARG A 211 6.57 -18.45 -4.84
N PRO A 212 7.39 -19.49 -5.06
CA PRO A 212 6.95 -20.87 -4.88
C PRO A 212 6.36 -21.07 -3.48
N ASN A 213 5.09 -21.50 -3.42
CA ASN A 213 4.38 -21.73 -2.17
C ASN A 213 3.32 -22.82 -2.38
N SER A 214 3.48 -23.96 -1.67
CA SER A 214 2.58 -25.08 -1.78
C SER A 214 1.12 -24.73 -1.45
N LEU A 215 0.91 -23.84 -0.45
CA LEU A 215 -0.43 -23.39 -0.08
C LEU A 215 -1.13 -22.63 -1.22
N VAL A 216 -0.39 -21.76 -1.93
CA VAL A 216 -0.94 -21.04 -3.09
C VAL A 216 -1.28 -22.01 -4.21
N GLU A 217 -0.46 -23.04 -4.43
CA GLU A 217 -0.71 -24.08 -5.43
C GLU A 217 -1.93 -24.94 -5.06
N GLU A 218 -2.06 -25.34 -3.81
CA GLU A 218 -3.22 -26.08 -3.29
C GLU A 218 -4.51 -25.26 -3.45
N LEU A 219 -4.51 -24.00 -3.07
CA LEU A 219 -5.65 -23.09 -3.25
C LEU A 219 -6.01 -22.91 -4.73
N ALA A 220 -5.01 -22.81 -5.62
CA ALA A 220 -5.26 -22.67 -7.05
C ALA A 220 -5.87 -23.93 -7.67
N THR A 221 -5.65 -25.11 -7.07
CA THR A 221 -6.30 -26.36 -7.46
C THR A 221 -7.68 -26.56 -6.86
N GLY A 222 -8.14 -25.62 -6.00
CA GLY A 222 -9.41 -25.73 -5.28
C GLY A 222 -9.37 -26.68 -4.08
N VAL A 223 -8.19 -27.15 -3.69
CA VAL A 223 -8.03 -27.95 -2.47
C VAL A 223 -8.00 -27.01 -1.28
N VAL A 224 -8.98 -27.11 -0.40
CA VAL A 224 -8.98 -26.44 0.89
C VAL A 224 -8.29 -27.37 1.89
N PRO A 225 -7.15 -26.94 2.50
CA PRO A 225 -6.49 -27.77 3.51
C PRO A 225 -7.43 -27.95 4.71
N ASP A 226 -7.93 -29.15 4.89
CA ASP A 226 -8.71 -29.52 6.07
C ASP A 226 -7.75 -30.19 7.07
N ARG A 227 -7.58 -29.56 8.23
CA ARG A 227 -6.79 -30.04 9.34
C ARG A 227 -7.71 -30.42 10.50
N HIS A 228 -8.75 -31.17 10.17
CA HIS A 228 -9.74 -31.61 11.15
C HIS A 228 -9.09 -32.43 12.28
N HIS A 229 -9.33 -32.05 13.50
CA HIS A 229 -8.97 -32.76 14.71
C HIS A 229 -10.23 -32.93 15.55
N ASP A 230 -10.78 -34.14 15.60
CA ASP A 230 -11.88 -34.46 16.53
C ASP A 230 -11.38 -34.34 17.97
N LYS A 231 -11.63 -33.21 18.58
CA LYS A 231 -11.42 -32.98 20.02
C LYS A 231 -12.73 -32.53 20.63
N ASP A 232 -13.14 -33.20 21.70
CA ASP A 232 -14.20 -32.70 22.58
C ASP A 232 -13.67 -31.49 23.35
N LEU A 233 -13.64 -30.33 22.68
CA LEU A 233 -13.20 -29.07 23.28
C LEU A 233 -14.40 -28.32 23.80
N ILE A 234 -14.36 -27.94 25.07
CA ILE A 234 -15.26 -26.93 25.63
C ILE A 234 -14.60 -25.58 25.37
N PRO A 235 -15.15 -24.77 24.44
CA PRO A 235 -14.53 -23.49 24.11
C PRO A 235 -14.62 -22.52 25.27
N LEU A 236 -13.53 -21.80 25.53
CA LEU A 236 -13.56 -20.63 26.40
C LEU A 236 -14.24 -19.50 25.63
N ILE A 237 -15.47 -19.17 26.01
CA ILE A 237 -16.29 -18.16 25.35
C ILE A 237 -16.27 -16.89 26.21
N PRO A 238 -15.62 -15.79 25.73
CA PRO A 238 -15.54 -14.54 26.52
C PRO A 238 -16.88 -13.78 26.61
N ALA A 239 -17.77 -13.93 25.64
CA ALA A 239 -19.09 -13.32 25.65
C ALA A 239 -20.18 -14.36 25.41
N ASP A 240 -21.43 -14.03 25.70
CA ASP A 240 -22.55 -14.94 25.48
C ASP A 240 -22.61 -15.45 24.04
N ALA A 241 -22.99 -16.72 23.87
CA ALA A 241 -23.15 -17.33 22.55
C ALA A 241 -24.34 -18.29 22.57
N ASP A 242 -25.09 -18.29 21.48
CA ASP A 242 -26.10 -19.30 21.26
C ASP A 242 -25.53 -20.65 20.82
N GLN A 243 -26.37 -21.63 20.59
CA GLN A 243 -25.94 -22.97 20.22
C GLN A 243 -25.25 -22.99 18.83
N GLU A 244 -25.76 -22.22 17.86
CA GLU A 244 -25.21 -22.16 16.51
C GLU A 244 -23.85 -21.48 16.51
N GLN A 245 -23.71 -20.37 17.21
CA GLN A 245 -22.46 -19.68 17.41
C GLN A 245 -21.40 -20.59 18.11
N THR A 246 -21.80 -21.33 19.12
CA THR A 246 -20.95 -22.28 19.84
C THR A 246 -20.47 -23.40 18.92
N GLN A 247 -21.31 -23.92 18.03
CA GLN A 247 -20.92 -24.91 17.01
C GLN A 247 -19.86 -24.34 16.06
N VAL A 248 -20.03 -23.09 15.58
CA VAL A 248 -19.03 -22.41 14.72
C VAL A 248 -17.69 -22.34 15.44
N ILE A 249 -17.69 -21.91 16.71
CA ILE A 249 -16.45 -21.78 17.52
C ILE A 249 -15.77 -23.16 17.67
N THR A 250 -16.52 -24.19 18.00
CA THR A 250 -16.00 -25.56 18.17
C THR A 250 -15.37 -26.08 16.90
N ARG A 251 -16.00 -25.89 15.74
CA ARG A 251 -15.46 -26.28 14.43
C ARG A 251 -14.15 -25.57 14.11
N VAL A 252 -14.05 -24.25 14.41
CA VAL A 252 -12.79 -23.49 14.26
C VAL A 252 -11.68 -24.05 15.16
N LEU A 253 -11.99 -24.37 16.41
CA LEU A 253 -11.02 -24.98 17.34
C LEU A 253 -10.52 -26.34 16.85
N ASN A 254 -11.39 -27.11 16.20
CA ASN A 254 -11.06 -28.40 15.58
C ASN A 254 -10.25 -28.25 14.27
N GLY A 255 -9.99 -27.00 13.80
CA GLY A 255 -9.16 -26.73 12.63
C GLY A 255 -9.91 -26.84 11.29
N GLU A 256 -11.26 -26.85 11.32
CA GLU A 256 -12.05 -26.88 10.11
C GLU A 256 -11.95 -25.57 9.31
N SER A 257 -12.03 -25.68 7.98
CA SER A 257 -12.11 -24.55 7.05
C SER A 257 -13.50 -24.50 6.43
N PHE A 258 -14.26 -23.44 6.68
CA PHE A 258 -15.64 -23.31 6.20
C PHE A 258 -16.08 -21.84 6.07
N ALA A 259 -17.17 -21.62 5.36
CA ALA A 259 -17.83 -20.33 5.27
C ALA A 259 -19.02 -20.29 6.24
N VAL A 260 -19.24 -19.13 6.86
CA VAL A 260 -20.38 -18.87 7.74
C VAL A 260 -21.24 -17.79 7.10
N GLU A 261 -22.49 -18.09 6.78
CA GLU A 261 -23.47 -17.09 6.38
C GLU A 261 -24.17 -16.56 7.62
N THR A 262 -24.25 -15.25 7.75
CA THR A 262 -24.91 -14.58 8.88
C THR A 262 -25.97 -13.62 8.38
N LEU A 263 -27.10 -13.54 9.09
CA LEU A 263 -28.10 -12.50 8.86
C LEU A 263 -27.73 -11.22 9.63
N PRO A 264 -28.12 -10.03 9.15
CA PRO A 264 -27.94 -8.80 9.90
C PRO A 264 -28.56 -8.90 11.30
N GLY A 265 -27.80 -8.53 12.33
CA GLY A 265 -28.26 -8.56 13.72
C GLY A 265 -28.08 -9.89 14.46
N THR A 266 -27.53 -10.92 13.85
CA THR A 266 -27.28 -12.24 14.50
C THR A 266 -25.96 -12.31 15.28
N GLY A 267 -25.31 -11.17 15.56
CA GLY A 267 -24.11 -11.12 16.43
C GLY A 267 -22.84 -11.68 15.79
N TYR A 268 -22.65 -11.51 14.48
CA TYR A 268 -21.43 -12.02 13.80
C TYR A 268 -20.13 -11.46 14.43
N THR A 269 -20.11 -10.17 14.82
CA THR A 269 -18.95 -9.54 15.48
C THR A 269 -18.64 -10.24 16.81
N GLN A 270 -19.68 -10.55 17.59
CA GLN A 270 -19.58 -11.28 18.86
C GLN A 270 -19.08 -12.72 18.63
N THR A 271 -19.54 -13.38 17.58
CA THR A 271 -19.07 -14.71 17.20
C THR A 271 -17.58 -14.69 16.85
N VAL A 272 -17.12 -13.69 16.08
CA VAL A 272 -15.69 -13.52 15.76
C VAL A 272 -14.88 -13.24 17.03
N ALA A 273 -15.36 -12.37 17.92
CA ALA A 273 -14.71 -12.09 19.20
C ALA A 273 -14.58 -13.36 20.07
N ASN A 274 -15.63 -14.17 20.13
CA ASN A 274 -15.61 -15.45 20.85
C ASN A 274 -14.62 -16.46 20.21
N ILE A 275 -14.52 -16.51 18.87
CA ILE A 275 -13.51 -17.32 18.18
C ILE A 275 -12.11 -16.88 18.56
N LEU A 276 -11.83 -15.56 18.57
CA LEU A 276 -10.54 -15.03 18.96
C LEU A 276 -10.19 -15.38 20.42
N GLY A 277 -11.17 -15.25 21.33
CA GLY A 277 -11.03 -15.62 22.73
C GLY A 277 -10.72 -17.11 22.92
N ALA A 278 -11.47 -17.95 22.23
CA ALA A 278 -11.25 -19.40 22.28
C ALA A 278 -9.88 -19.81 21.72
N LEU A 279 -9.44 -19.21 20.60
CA LEU A 279 -8.11 -19.45 20.03
C LEU A 279 -6.97 -18.95 20.94
N ALA A 280 -7.15 -17.79 21.60
CA ALA A 280 -6.20 -17.26 22.56
C ALA A 280 -6.08 -18.18 23.80
N GLY A 281 -7.22 -18.72 24.29
CA GLY A 281 -7.24 -19.72 25.37
C GLY A 281 -6.43 -20.98 25.04
N GLU A 282 -6.42 -21.38 23.78
CA GLU A 282 -5.59 -22.49 23.25
C GLU A 282 -4.14 -22.06 22.88
N SER A 283 -3.74 -20.84 23.22
CA SER A 283 -2.43 -20.26 22.84
C SER A 283 -2.18 -20.27 21.32
N LYS A 284 -3.23 -20.19 20.50
CA LYS A 284 -3.16 -20.12 19.05
C LYS A 284 -3.11 -18.67 18.58
N ARG A 285 -2.42 -18.43 17.46
CA ARG A 285 -2.39 -17.12 16.81
C ARG A 285 -3.49 -17.06 15.76
N ALA A 286 -4.22 -15.95 15.72
CA ALA A 286 -5.26 -15.67 14.73
C ALA A 286 -4.90 -14.43 13.91
N LEU A 287 -5.24 -14.43 12.62
CA LEU A 287 -5.20 -13.27 11.74
C LEU A 287 -6.61 -12.96 11.27
N VAL A 288 -7.10 -11.77 11.60
CA VAL A 288 -8.41 -11.29 11.15
C VAL A 288 -8.23 -10.36 9.97
N LEU A 289 -8.90 -10.68 8.87
CA LEU A 289 -8.92 -9.85 7.67
C LEU A 289 -10.32 -9.29 7.48
N ALA A 290 -10.43 -8.01 7.24
CA ALA A 290 -11.70 -7.35 6.95
C ALA A 290 -11.56 -6.38 5.76
N PRO A 291 -12.62 -6.19 4.96
CA PRO A 291 -12.60 -5.29 3.81
C PRO A 291 -12.56 -3.81 4.20
N ARG A 292 -12.88 -3.47 5.46
CA ARG A 292 -12.88 -2.11 5.99
C ARG A 292 -12.30 -2.05 7.40
N ARG A 293 -11.54 -0.99 7.68
CA ARG A 293 -11.00 -0.71 9.02
C ARG A 293 -12.09 -0.63 10.10
N GLN A 294 -13.25 -0.07 9.76
CA GLN A 294 -14.38 0.01 10.69
C GLN A 294 -14.79 -1.36 11.24
N THR A 295 -14.83 -2.38 10.40
CA THR A 295 -15.17 -3.75 10.83
C THR A 295 -14.16 -4.30 11.85
N LEU A 296 -12.86 -3.97 11.69
CA LEU A 296 -11.85 -4.35 12.69
C LEU A 296 -12.03 -3.54 13.98
N ASN A 297 -12.32 -2.24 13.88
CA ASN A 297 -12.55 -1.39 15.05
C ASN A 297 -13.75 -1.85 15.89
N GLU A 298 -14.74 -2.51 15.29
CA GLU A 298 -15.89 -3.09 16.01
C GLU A 298 -15.49 -4.28 16.90
N LEU A 299 -14.32 -4.91 16.66
CA LEU A 299 -13.78 -5.99 17.48
C LEU A 299 -12.97 -5.47 18.69
N VAL A 300 -12.38 -4.27 18.59
CA VAL A 300 -11.51 -3.69 19.64
C VAL A 300 -12.18 -3.67 21.04
N PRO A 301 -13.47 -3.27 21.22
CA PRO A 301 -14.09 -3.28 22.54
C PRO A 301 -14.13 -4.66 23.20
N TYR A 302 -14.17 -5.73 22.42
CA TYR A 302 -14.12 -7.10 22.91
C TYR A 302 -12.70 -7.51 23.32
N GLU A 303 -11.67 -7.01 22.59
CA GLU A 303 -10.24 -7.23 22.92
C GLU A 303 -9.89 -6.58 24.27
N ASP A 304 -10.26 -5.32 24.48
CA ASP A 304 -9.99 -4.58 25.71
C ASP A 304 -10.70 -5.16 26.94
N THR A 305 -11.89 -5.74 26.73
CA THR A 305 -12.73 -6.25 27.83
C THR A 305 -12.41 -7.70 28.19
N TYR A 306 -12.11 -8.54 27.20
CA TYR A 306 -12.01 -9.99 27.39
C TYR A 306 -10.66 -10.61 27.01
N LEU A 307 -9.83 -9.90 26.27
CA LEU A 307 -8.55 -10.37 25.78
C LEU A 307 -7.48 -9.31 26.01
N PRO A 308 -6.82 -9.27 27.19
CA PRO A 308 -5.64 -8.44 27.36
C PRO A 308 -4.54 -8.97 26.44
N LEU A 309 -4.51 -8.49 25.21
CA LEU A 309 -3.45 -8.78 24.24
C LEU A 309 -2.16 -8.12 24.74
N ARG A 310 -1.13 -8.93 24.98
CA ARG A 310 0.25 -8.49 25.21
C ARG A 310 1.04 -8.53 23.92
#